data_51f28a57ab28c7bc091c635f6087db94
#
_entry.id   51f28a57ab28c7bc091c635f6087db94
#
_cell.length_a   1.000
_cell.length_b   1.000
_cell.length_c   1.000
_cell.angle_alpha   90.00
_cell.angle_beta   90.00
_cell.angle_gamma   90.00
#
_symmetry.space_group_name_H-M   'P 1'
#
loop_
_entity.id
_entity.type
_entity.pdbx_description
1 polymer ?
#
loop_
_entity_poly.entity_id
_entity_poly.type
_entity_poly.pdbx_seq_one_letter_code
_entity_poly.pdbx_strand_id
1 'polypeptide(L)'
;MLQPPYGDNLPQNGFIPGNLSYTPPDISHPNPAIQINVDPKSTRLQVLEPFGPGPVGEFTDLQVMLKVKGKCTTDHISAAGPWLKYKGHLENIAHNTLNGALNADNDKVNVVKNVFSGKEGAIHEVGREYQALGKPWIVVTDHNYGEGSAREHAALQMRYLGCPLILARSFARIHQTNLKKQGVLPLTFADPADWEKMHGGDVIESTEGVADLVAGRPGKNDTPEGGEILLHVRRPDGEKYVIKALHTMSKDQVEWFRKGSALNAARG
;
A
#
# COMPACT_ATOMS: atom_id res chain seq x y z
N MET A 1 29.98 19.94 27.17
CA MET A 1 29.02 20.84 26.52
C MET A 1 29.31 20.81 25.04
N LEU A 2 28.36 20.38 24.22
CA LEU A 2 28.50 20.45 22.77
C LEU A 2 28.32 21.91 22.36
N GLN A 3 29.32 22.51 21.74
CA GLN A 3 29.16 23.80 21.10
C GLN A 3 28.23 23.66 19.89
N PRO A 4 27.33 24.63 19.64
CA PRO A 4 26.53 24.61 18.42
C PRO A 4 27.46 24.60 17.20
N PRO A 5 27.12 23.89 16.13
CA PRO A 5 28.00 23.69 14.97
C PRO A 5 28.42 24.98 14.25
N TYR A 6 27.82 26.11 14.59
CA TYR A 6 28.11 27.42 13.97
C TYR A 6 28.75 28.41 14.95
N GLY A 7 29.12 28.00 16.18
CA GLY A 7 29.73 28.88 17.16
C GLY A 7 28.93 30.18 17.36
N ASP A 8 29.64 31.29 17.58
CA ASP A 8 29.04 32.62 17.80
C ASP A 8 28.65 33.32 16.47
N ASN A 9 28.62 32.62 15.34
CA ASN A 9 28.31 33.20 14.04
C ASN A 9 26.80 33.33 13.78
N LEU A 10 26.04 33.78 14.74
CA LEU A 10 24.71 34.32 14.46
C LEU A 10 24.85 35.62 13.65
N PRO A 11 23.93 35.90 12.71
CA PRO A 11 23.97 37.17 11.98
C PRO A 11 24.08 38.32 12.94
N GLN A 12 25.14 39.19 12.79
CA GLN A 12 25.40 40.32 13.73
C GLN A 12 24.22 41.29 13.85
N ASN A 13 23.38 41.35 12.82
CA ASN A 13 22.19 42.19 12.74
C ASN A 13 20.89 41.44 13.11
N GLY A 14 20.99 40.23 13.70
CA GLY A 14 19.82 39.39 13.94
C GLY A 14 19.21 38.80 12.67
N PHE A 15 18.06 38.18 12.82
CA PHE A 15 17.29 37.65 11.69
C PHE A 15 16.52 38.76 11.03
N ILE A 16 16.42 38.73 9.69
CA ILE A 16 15.53 39.64 8.96
C ILE A 16 14.10 39.43 9.47
N PRO A 17 13.44 40.47 10.00
CA PRO A 17 12.07 40.32 10.46
C PRO A 17 11.19 39.87 9.29
N GLY A 18 10.40 38.84 9.51
CA GLY A 18 9.42 38.38 8.54
C GLY A 18 8.34 39.42 8.26
N ASN A 19 7.68 39.32 7.14
CA ASN A 19 6.50 40.13 6.85
C ASN A 19 5.35 39.68 7.77
N LEU A 20 4.94 40.59 8.67
CA LEU A 20 3.82 40.36 9.59
C LEU A 20 2.43 40.58 8.95
N SER A 21 2.39 41.02 7.68
CA SER A 21 1.13 41.27 6.96
C SER A 21 0.53 39.98 6.37
N TYR A 22 0.53 38.90 7.13
CA TYR A 22 -0.21 37.70 6.74
C TYR A 22 -1.73 37.97 6.80
N THR A 23 -2.39 37.84 5.66
CA THR A 23 -3.85 37.86 5.59
C THR A 23 -4.36 36.45 5.56
N PRO A 24 -4.94 35.94 6.65
CA PRO A 24 -5.51 34.60 6.68
C PRO A 24 -6.68 34.49 5.67
N PRO A 25 -6.95 33.29 5.15
CA PRO A 25 -8.18 33.07 4.38
C PRO A 25 -9.40 33.43 5.21
N ASP A 26 -10.39 34.05 4.58
CA ASP A 26 -11.69 34.28 5.22
C ASP A 26 -12.43 32.95 5.37
N ILE A 27 -12.49 32.43 6.60
CA ILE A 27 -13.24 31.22 6.96
C ILE A 27 -14.60 31.52 7.58
N SER A 28 -14.95 32.80 7.72
CA SER A 28 -16.22 33.21 8.34
C SER A 28 -17.44 32.86 7.49
N HIS A 29 -17.25 32.70 6.18
CA HIS A 29 -18.30 32.40 5.22
C HIS A 29 -17.92 31.20 4.36
N PRO A 30 -17.89 29.95 4.94
CA PRO A 30 -17.59 28.76 4.16
C PRO A 30 -18.66 28.58 3.07
N ASN A 31 -18.21 28.41 1.84
CA ASN A 31 -19.10 28.12 0.73
C ASN A 31 -19.04 26.62 0.36
N PRO A 32 -19.96 25.79 0.85
CA PRO A 32 -19.97 24.35 0.58
C PRO A 32 -20.33 24.02 -0.89
N ALA A 33 -20.80 25.02 -1.65
CA ALA A 33 -21.11 24.82 -3.06
C ALA A 33 -19.89 24.93 -3.99
N ILE A 34 -18.72 25.37 -3.47
CA ILE A 34 -17.50 25.37 -4.25
C ILE A 34 -17.07 23.94 -4.53
N GLN A 35 -17.03 23.60 -5.80
CA GLN A 35 -16.57 22.28 -6.27
C GLN A 35 -15.17 22.42 -6.91
N ILE A 36 -14.39 21.36 -6.75
CA ILE A 36 -13.13 21.23 -7.47
C ILE A 36 -13.45 20.95 -8.94
N ASN A 37 -13.04 21.84 -9.83
CA ASN A 37 -13.18 21.67 -11.26
C ASN A 37 -11.81 21.28 -11.84
N VAL A 38 -11.74 20.07 -12.38
CA VAL A 38 -10.55 19.56 -13.07
C VAL A 38 -10.88 19.37 -14.55
N ASP A 39 -10.05 19.91 -15.43
CA ASP A 39 -10.19 19.65 -16.88
C ASP A 39 -10.18 18.14 -17.15
N PRO A 40 -11.22 17.56 -17.75
CA PRO A 40 -11.26 16.14 -18.07
C PRO A 40 -10.12 15.65 -18.96
N LYS A 41 -9.47 16.55 -19.69
CA LYS A 41 -8.31 16.26 -20.54
C LYS A 41 -6.98 16.41 -19.80
N SER A 42 -7.00 16.80 -18.54
CA SER A 42 -5.76 16.93 -17.76
C SER A 42 -5.05 15.60 -17.63
N THR A 43 -3.77 15.58 -17.94
CA THR A 43 -2.90 14.41 -17.69
C THR A 43 -2.23 14.45 -16.33
N ARG A 44 -2.34 15.56 -15.60
CA ARG A 44 -1.67 15.79 -14.30
C ARG A 44 -2.62 15.79 -13.11
N LEU A 45 -3.88 16.11 -13.34
CA LEU A 45 -4.91 16.19 -12.31
C LEU A 45 -6.08 15.28 -12.66
N GLN A 46 -6.63 14.63 -11.66
CA GLN A 46 -7.81 13.78 -11.74
C GLN A 46 -8.66 14.03 -10.51
N VAL A 47 -9.98 14.11 -10.69
CA VAL A 47 -10.90 14.02 -9.56
C VAL A 47 -10.83 12.60 -9.05
N LEU A 48 -10.43 12.44 -7.77
CA LEU A 48 -10.29 11.13 -7.15
C LEU A 48 -11.57 10.76 -6.42
N GLU A 49 -12.14 9.65 -6.82
CA GLU A 49 -13.24 9.06 -6.07
C GLU A 49 -12.69 8.39 -4.80
N PRO A 50 -13.38 8.48 -3.66
CA PRO A 50 -13.01 7.75 -2.46
C PRO A 50 -12.95 6.25 -2.73
N PHE A 51 -12.00 5.55 -2.13
CA PHE A 51 -12.01 4.10 -2.18
C PHE A 51 -13.27 3.55 -1.52
N GLY A 52 -13.76 2.42 -2.03
CA GLY A 52 -14.86 1.70 -1.42
C GLY A 52 -14.54 1.21 0.00
N PRO A 53 -15.55 0.78 0.76
CA PRO A 53 -15.35 0.24 2.11
C PRO A 53 -14.38 -0.94 2.09
N GLY A 54 -13.80 -1.22 3.25
CA GLY A 54 -12.97 -2.39 3.47
C GLY A 54 -13.79 -3.70 3.48
N PRO A 55 -13.13 -4.83 3.70
CA PRO A 55 -13.81 -6.12 3.76
C PRO A 55 -14.76 -6.20 4.96
N VAL A 56 -15.83 -6.97 4.81
CA VAL A 56 -16.78 -7.28 5.88
C VAL A 56 -16.54 -8.67 6.47
N GLY A 57 -15.65 -9.46 5.88
CA GLY A 57 -15.35 -10.84 6.27
C GLY A 57 -13.99 -11.28 5.77
N GLU A 58 -13.81 -12.58 5.65
CA GLU A 58 -12.58 -13.18 5.16
C GLU A 58 -12.36 -12.83 3.67
N PHE A 59 -11.09 -12.71 3.29
CA PHE A 59 -10.73 -12.67 1.88
C PHE A 59 -10.81 -14.07 1.27
N THR A 60 -11.22 -14.12 0.00
CA THR A 60 -11.27 -15.35 -0.79
C THR A 60 -10.66 -15.14 -2.16
N ASP A 61 -10.11 -16.20 -2.74
CA ASP A 61 -9.58 -16.22 -4.13
C ASP A 61 -8.55 -15.12 -4.45
N LEU A 62 -7.67 -14.80 -3.49
CA LEU A 62 -6.60 -13.84 -3.72
C LEU A 62 -5.48 -14.48 -4.57
N GLN A 63 -5.23 -13.93 -5.76
CA GLN A 63 -4.13 -14.40 -6.62
C GLN A 63 -2.79 -13.87 -6.15
N VAL A 64 -1.80 -14.72 -5.92
CA VAL A 64 -0.41 -14.28 -5.77
C VAL A 64 0.11 -13.92 -7.14
N MET A 65 0.08 -12.63 -7.48
CA MET A 65 0.52 -12.15 -8.80
C MET A 65 2.04 -12.05 -8.90
N LEU A 66 2.70 -11.68 -7.82
CA LEU A 66 4.13 -11.41 -7.80
C LEU A 66 4.74 -11.86 -6.48
N LYS A 67 5.88 -12.56 -6.57
CA LYS A 67 6.84 -12.77 -5.48
C LYS A 67 8.07 -11.91 -5.73
N VAL A 68 8.29 -10.91 -4.88
CA VAL A 68 9.42 -9.98 -5.00
C VAL A 68 10.66 -10.57 -4.35
N LYS A 69 11.80 -10.53 -5.04
CA LYS A 69 13.09 -11.00 -4.57
C LYS A 69 13.95 -9.84 -4.07
N GLY A 70 14.44 -9.96 -2.84
CA GLY A 70 15.39 -9.03 -2.26
C GLY A 70 14.82 -7.62 -2.02
N LYS A 71 15.69 -6.63 -2.10
CA LYS A 71 15.37 -5.24 -1.76
C LYS A 71 14.36 -4.62 -2.71
N CYS A 72 13.20 -4.22 -2.19
CA CYS A 72 12.17 -3.49 -2.92
C CYS A 72 11.88 -2.16 -2.23
N THR A 73 12.51 -1.09 -2.72
CA THR A 73 12.38 0.27 -2.18
C THR A 73 11.11 0.95 -2.70
N THR A 74 10.76 2.09 -2.12
CA THR A 74 9.68 2.93 -2.66
C THR A 74 9.95 3.40 -4.10
N ASP A 75 11.22 3.47 -4.54
CA ASP A 75 11.55 3.73 -5.95
C ASP A 75 11.25 2.56 -6.87
N HIS A 76 11.35 1.32 -6.37
CA HIS A 76 10.93 0.15 -7.12
C HIS A 76 9.40 0.01 -7.19
N ILE A 77 8.68 0.49 -6.16
CA ILE A 77 7.21 0.41 -6.09
C ILE A 77 6.56 1.56 -6.85
N SER A 78 7.07 2.79 -6.69
CA SER A 78 6.56 4.01 -7.31
C SER A 78 7.71 4.98 -7.50
N ALA A 79 8.41 4.87 -8.63
CA ALA A 79 9.58 5.68 -8.93
C ALA A 79 9.28 7.19 -8.91
N ALA A 80 10.29 7.97 -8.53
CA ALA A 80 10.28 9.43 -8.59
C ALA A 80 10.60 9.95 -10.01
N GLY A 81 11.24 11.08 -10.09
CA GLY A 81 11.67 11.70 -11.36
C GLY A 81 10.50 12.07 -12.26
N PRO A 82 10.47 11.62 -13.51
CA PRO A 82 9.44 11.98 -14.48
C PRO A 82 8.01 11.64 -14.06
N TRP A 83 7.83 10.67 -13.15
CA TRP A 83 6.53 10.25 -12.67
C TRP A 83 5.89 11.25 -11.70
N LEU A 84 6.68 12.09 -11.05
CA LEU A 84 6.18 13.05 -10.06
C LEU A 84 5.19 14.06 -10.62
N LYS A 85 5.21 14.30 -11.93
CA LYS A 85 4.22 15.15 -12.60
C LYS A 85 2.79 14.60 -12.53
N TYR A 86 2.63 13.31 -12.24
CA TYR A 86 1.34 12.62 -12.16
C TYR A 86 0.83 12.45 -10.72
N LYS A 87 1.43 13.09 -9.73
CA LYS A 87 1.00 12.97 -8.32
C LYS A 87 -0.48 13.28 -8.09
N GLY A 88 -1.06 14.19 -8.86
CA GLY A 88 -2.48 14.53 -8.81
C GLY A 88 -3.37 13.69 -9.73
N HIS A 89 -2.83 12.67 -10.39
CA HIS A 89 -3.55 11.83 -11.35
C HIS A 89 -3.26 10.35 -11.09
N LEU A 90 -4.10 9.72 -10.27
CA LEU A 90 -3.85 8.36 -9.78
C LEU A 90 -3.80 7.33 -10.90
N GLU A 91 -4.67 7.46 -11.90
CA GLU A 91 -4.68 6.59 -13.09
C GLU A 91 -3.32 6.61 -13.80
N ASN A 92 -2.78 7.80 -14.07
CA ASN A 92 -1.52 7.91 -14.80
C ASN A 92 -0.31 7.50 -13.96
N ILE A 93 -0.27 7.83 -12.67
CA ILE A 93 0.85 7.42 -11.83
C ILE A 93 0.84 5.91 -11.56
N ALA A 94 -0.33 5.26 -11.62
CA ALA A 94 -0.45 3.83 -11.43
C ALA A 94 0.27 2.99 -12.51
N HIS A 95 0.58 3.57 -13.69
CA HIS A 95 1.46 2.93 -14.68
C HIS A 95 2.90 2.69 -14.17
N ASN A 96 3.25 3.31 -13.06
CA ASN A 96 4.55 3.17 -12.39
C ASN A 96 4.55 2.09 -11.29
N THR A 97 3.48 1.34 -11.13
CA THR A 97 3.34 0.38 -10.03
C THR A 97 4.29 -0.79 -10.19
N LEU A 98 5.21 -0.94 -9.22
CA LEU A 98 6.18 -2.04 -9.13
C LEU A 98 7.11 -2.18 -10.35
N ASN A 99 7.31 -1.11 -11.13
CA ASN A 99 8.15 -1.13 -12.33
C ASN A 99 9.61 -1.50 -12.07
N GLY A 100 10.10 -1.33 -10.83
CA GLY A 100 11.44 -1.72 -10.43
C GLY A 100 11.51 -3.03 -9.65
N ALA A 101 10.40 -3.72 -9.43
CA ALA A 101 10.38 -4.95 -8.64
C ALA A 101 10.96 -6.14 -9.43
N LEU A 102 11.87 -6.85 -8.79
CA LEU A 102 12.45 -8.09 -9.31
C LEU A 102 11.56 -9.27 -8.93
N ASN A 103 11.07 -10.00 -9.92
CA ASN A 103 10.26 -11.19 -9.71
C ASN A 103 11.15 -12.40 -9.36
N ALA A 104 10.89 -13.03 -8.22
CA ALA A 104 11.64 -14.18 -7.72
C ALA A 104 11.47 -15.44 -8.60
N ASP A 105 10.33 -15.57 -9.29
CA ASP A 105 10.01 -16.78 -10.03
C ASP A 105 10.64 -16.83 -11.43
N ASN A 106 11.05 -15.68 -11.98
CA ASN A 106 11.63 -15.62 -13.33
C ASN A 106 12.89 -14.74 -13.45
N ASP A 107 13.36 -14.13 -12.35
CA ASP A 107 14.50 -13.20 -12.27
C ASP A 107 14.40 -12.00 -13.25
N LYS A 108 13.16 -11.60 -13.65
CA LYS A 108 12.92 -10.45 -14.50
C LYS A 108 12.37 -9.27 -13.69
N VAL A 109 12.75 -8.05 -14.09
CA VAL A 109 12.20 -6.82 -13.51
C VAL A 109 10.92 -6.44 -14.25
N ASN A 110 9.86 -6.11 -13.49
CA ASN A 110 8.58 -5.68 -14.03
C ASN A 110 7.91 -6.68 -14.99
N VAL A 111 8.12 -7.97 -14.79
CA VAL A 111 7.49 -9.01 -15.60
C VAL A 111 6.81 -10.05 -14.73
N VAL A 112 5.52 -10.23 -14.94
CA VAL A 112 4.71 -11.27 -14.30
C VAL A 112 3.88 -12.02 -15.33
N LYS A 113 3.48 -13.25 -14.99
CA LYS A 113 2.58 -14.05 -15.79
C LYS A 113 1.15 -13.84 -15.32
N ASN A 114 0.26 -13.43 -16.21
CA ASN A 114 -1.17 -13.47 -15.96
C ASN A 114 -1.64 -14.93 -15.98
N VAL A 115 -2.10 -15.44 -14.85
CA VAL A 115 -2.52 -16.86 -14.73
C VAL A 115 -3.78 -17.17 -15.53
N PHE A 116 -4.64 -16.18 -15.82
CA PHE A 116 -5.88 -16.37 -16.56
C PHE A 116 -5.66 -16.39 -18.07
N SER A 117 -4.76 -15.56 -18.60
CA SER A 117 -4.45 -15.51 -20.03
C SER A 117 -3.22 -16.32 -20.42
N GLY A 118 -2.38 -16.70 -19.46
CA GLY A 118 -1.09 -17.36 -19.66
C GLY A 118 0.01 -16.47 -20.23
N LYS A 119 -0.26 -15.17 -20.47
CA LYS A 119 0.70 -14.22 -21.07
C LYS A 119 1.56 -13.55 -20.00
N GLU A 120 2.81 -13.23 -20.36
CA GLU A 120 3.66 -12.33 -19.58
C GLU A 120 3.33 -10.87 -19.93
N GLY A 121 3.39 -9.98 -18.92
CA GLY A 121 3.17 -8.55 -19.08
C GLY A 121 3.83 -7.75 -17.96
N ALA A 122 3.77 -6.42 -18.09
CA ALA A 122 4.18 -5.53 -17.03
C ALA A 122 3.25 -5.65 -15.82
N ILE A 123 3.78 -5.47 -14.60
CA ILE A 123 3.02 -5.72 -13.36
C ILE A 123 1.74 -4.86 -13.32
N HIS A 124 1.84 -3.58 -13.67
CA HIS A 124 0.68 -2.68 -13.66
C HIS A 124 -0.38 -3.05 -14.72
N GLU A 125 0.03 -3.59 -15.86
CA GLU A 125 -0.89 -4.05 -16.91
C GLU A 125 -1.65 -5.29 -16.46
N VAL A 126 -0.94 -6.29 -15.95
CA VAL A 126 -1.56 -7.51 -15.41
C VAL A 126 -2.46 -7.19 -14.21
N GLY A 127 -2.04 -6.27 -13.33
CA GLY A 127 -2.89 -5.78 -12.22
C GLY A 127 -4.21 -5.17 -12.72
N ARG A 128 -4.20 -4.40 -13.81
CA ARG A 128 -5.41 -3.86 -14.45
C ARG A 128 -6.28 -4.94 -15.07
N GLU A 129 -5.67 -5.93 -15.73
CA GLU A 129 -6.40 -7.07 -16.27
C GLU A 129 -7.12 -7.83 -15.15
N TYR A 130 -6.46 -8.06 -14.01
CA TYR A 130 -7.09 -8.70 -12.86
C TYR A 130 -8.22 -7.85 -12.28
N GLN A 131 -8.02 -6.55 -12.16
CA GLN A 131 -9.04 -5.62 -11.71
C GLN A 131 -10.28 -5.65 -12.62
N ALA A 132 -10.08 -5.64 -13.95
CA ALA A 132 -11.16 -5.73 -14.94
C ALA A 132 -11.93 -7.06 -14.86
N LEU A 133 -11.27 -8.14 -14.42
CA LEU A 133 -11.88 -9.45 -14.20
C LEU A 133 -12.52 -9.56 -12.79
N GLY A 134 -12.44 -8.53 -11.96
CA GLY A 134 -12.89 -8.57 -10.57
C GLY A 134 -12.09 -9.56 -9.71
N LYS A 135 -10.82 -9.85 -10.07
CA LYS A 135 -9.94 -10.77 -9.36
C LYS A 135 -8.97 -10.00 -8.48
N PRO A 136 -9.11 -10.07 -7.15
CA PRO A 136 -8.14 -9.47 -6.26
C PRO A 136 -6.80 -10.21 -6.34
N TRP A 137 -5.72 -9.46 -6.22
CA TRP A 137 -4.36 -9.98 -6.29
C TRP A 137 -3.51 -9.46 -5.15
N ILE A 138 -2.45 -10.17 -4.85
CA ILE A 138 -1.51 -9.80 -3.78
C ILE A 138 -0.07 -9.86 -4.25
N VAL A 139 0.79 -9.25 -3.45
CA VAL A 139 2.24 -9.30 -3.59
C VAL A 139 2.83 -9.99 -2.36
N VAL A 140 3.69 -10.97 -2.60
CA VAL A 140 4.55 -11.58 -1.59
C VAL A 140 5.92 -10.94 -1.69
N THR A 141 6.46 -10.42 -0.58
CA THR A 141 7.68 -9.61 -0.61
C THR A 141 8.72 -10.09 0.39
N ASP A 142 9.95 -9.68 0.15
CA ASP A 142 11.10 -10.01 0.98
C ASP A 142 11.26 -9.02 2.16
N HIS A 143 12.46 -8.89 2.70
CA HIS A 143 12.76 -8.05 3.85
C HIS A 143 12.67 -6.55 3.53
N ASN A 144 12.23 -5.78 4.53
CA ASN A 144 12.21 -4.32 4.54
C ASN A 144 11.49 -3.69 3.33
N TYR A 145 10.35 -4.27 2.94
CA TYR A 145 9.56 -3.80 1.80
C TYR A 145 9.14 -2.35 1.96
N GLY A 146 9.39 -1.54 0.93
CA GLY A 146 9.04 -0.12 0.92
C GLY A 146 10.04 0.78 1.63
N GLU A 147 11.28 0.32 1.85
CA GLU A 147 12.37 1.17 2.33
C GLU A 147 12.59 2.39 1.42
N GLY A 148 13.04 3.49 2.00
CA GLY A 148 13.38 4.72 1.29
C GLY A 148 12.42 5.87 1.58
N SER A 149 12.22 6.76 0.59
CA SER A 149 11.38 7.94 0.77
C SER A 149 9.94 7.60 1.11
N ALA A 150 9.35 8.37 2.02
CA ALA A 150 7.95 8.22 2.41
C ALA A 150 7.02 8.62 1.25
N ARG A 151 6.58 7.65 0.45
CA ARG A 151 5.71 7.86 -0.71
C ARG A 151 4.35 7.25 -0.48
N GLU A 152 3.36 8.09 -0.29
CA GLU A 152 1.98 7.67 -0.16
C GLU A 152 1.48 6.99 -1.45
N HIS A 153 1.91 7.47 -2.61
CA HIS A 153 1.54 6.88 -3.91
C HIS A 153 1.95 5.42 -4.05
N ALA A 154 3.04 5.00 -3.39
CA ALA A 154 3.44 3.59 -3.36
C ALA A 154 2.39 2.68 -2.71
N ALA A 155 1.57 3.21 -1.80
CA ALA A 155 0.44 2.51 -1.20
C ALA A 155 -0.87 2.75 -1.97
N LEU A 156 -1.12 3.99 -2.42
CA LEU A 156 -2.30 4.35 -3.21
C LEU A 156 -2.43 3.51 -4.48
N GLN A 157 -1.33 3.35 -5.22
CA GLN A 157 -1.30 2.58 -6.47
C GLN A 157 -1.68 1.11 -6.24
N MET A 158 -1.21 0.50 -5.16
CA MET A 158 -1.55 -0.88 -4.80
C MET A 158 -3.05 -1.01 -4.58
N ARG A 159 -3.63 -0.13 -3.75
CA ARG A 159 -5.07 -0.11 -3.49
C ARG A 159 -5.87 0.16 -4.75
N TYR A 160 -5.43 1.11 -5.57
CA TYR A 160 -6.08 1.51 -6.80
C TYR A 160 -6.17 0.38 -7.83
N LEU A 161 -5.13 -0.43 -7.94
CA LEU A 161 -5.09 -1.58 -8.86
C LEU A 161 -5.72 -2.85 -8.28
N GLY A 162 -6.36 -2.78 -7.10
CA GLY A 162 -7.10 -3.91 -6.53
C GLY A 162 -6.27 -4.89 -5.71
N CYS A 163 -5.14 -4.45 -5.14
CA CYS A 163 -4.34 -5.24 -4.20
C CYS A 163 -4.79 -4.96 -2.75
N PRO A 164 -5.57 -5.87 -2.11
CA PRO A 164 -6.11 -5.62 -0.77
C PRO A 164 -5.13 -5.98 0.35
N LEU A 165 -4.10 -6.78 0.05
CA LEU A 165 -3.19 -7.37 1.02
C LEU A 165 -1.78 -7.47 0.44
N ILE A 166 -0.77 -7.21 1.27
CA ILE A 166 0.64 -7.48 0.97
C ILE A 166 1.22 -8.32 2.09
N LEU A 167 1.89 -9.42 1.72
CA LEU A 167 2.55 -10.31 2.66
C LEU A 167 4.06 -10.17 2.51
N ALA A 168 4.77 -9.83 3.58
CA ALA A 168 6.21 -9.55 3.58
C ALA A 168 6.95 -10.34 4.66
N ARG A 169 8.25 -10.57 4.45
CA ARG A 169 9.13 -10.97 5.55
C ARG A 169 9.26 -9.85 6.60
N SER A 170 9.35 -8.61 6.13
CA SER A 170 9.26 -7.42 6.97
C SER A 170 8.97 -6.17 6.13
N PHE A 171 8.45 -5.11 6.78
CA PHE A 171 8.16 -3.83 6.15
C PHE A 171 9.07 -2.72 6.66
N ALA A 172 9.35 -1.76 5.79
CA ALA A 172 9.76 -0.43 6.24
C ALA A 172 8.58 0.25 6.95
N ARG A 173 8.81 0.75 8.17
CA ARG A 173 7.78 1.24 9.08
C ARG A 173 6.84 2.28 8.47
N ILE A 174 7.39 3.27 7.75
CA ILE A 174 6.57 4.34 7.15
C ILE A 174 5.68 3.77 6.05
N HIS A 175 6.22 2.89 5.20
CA HIS A 175 5.46 2.28 4.12
C HIS A 175 4.32 1.40 4.65
N GLN A 176 4.59 0.60 5.69
CA GLN A 176 3.55 -0.18 6.37
C GLN A 176 2.40 0.69 6.86
N THR A 177 2.72 1.85 7.46
CA THR A 177 1.70 2.81 7.91
C THR A 177 0.92 3.39 6.73
N ASN A 178 1.59 3.69 5.61
CA ASN A 178 0.92 4.19 4.41
C ASN A 178 -0.03 3.15 3.80
N LEU A 179 0.35 1.87 3.78
CA LEU A 179 -0.55 0.79 3.34
C LEU A 179 -1.82 0.74 4.20
N LYS A 180 -1.67 0.76 5.53
CA LYS A 180 -2.80 0.78 6.47
C LYS A 180 -3.72 1.98 6.25
N LYS A 181 -3.17 3.18 6.02
CA LYS A 181 -3.93 4.39 5.71
C LYS A 181 -4.76 4.28 4.44
N GLN A 182 -4.28 3.53 3.46
CA GLN A 182 -4.97 3.34 2.19
C GLN A 182 -5.89 2.11 2.18
N GLY A 183 -6.08 1.45 3.33
CA GLY A 183 -6.95 0.26 3.43
C GLY A 183 -6.37 -0.99 2.78
N VAL A 184 -5.05 -1.07 2.66
CA VAL A 184 -4.33 -2.29 2.29
C VAL A 184 -3.84 -2.96 3.55
N LEU A 185 -4.07 -4.26 3.72
CA LEU A 185 -3.66 -5.03 4.90
C LEU A 185 -2.20 -5.49 4.76
N PRO A 186 -1.25 -4.91 5.52
CA PRO A 186 0.12 -5.41 5.54
C PRO A 186 0.25 -6.54 6.55
N LEU A 187 0.64 -7.72 6.09
CA LEU A 187 0.91 -8.89 6.91
C LEU A 187 2.39 -9.26 6.83
N THR A 188 2.95 -9.73 7.94
CA THR A 188 4.27 -10.35 7.96
C THR A 188 4.14 -11.84 8.18
N PHE A 189 5.03 -12.63 7.58
CA PHE A 189 5.14 -14.04 7.90
C PHE A 189 5.42 -14.23 9.40
N ALA A 190 4.74 -15.15 10.07
CA ALA A 190 5.07 -15.55 11.43
C ALA A 190 6.43 -16.28 11.47
N ASP A 191 6.70 -17.11 10.47
CA ASP A 191 8.03 -17.65 10.17
C ASP A 191 8.53 -17.05 8.85
N PRO A 192 9.59 -16.22 8.85
CA PRO A 192 10.14 -15.64 7.63
C PRO A 192 10.59 -16.68 6.59
N ALA A 193 10.87 -17.93 6.99
CA ALA A 193 11.22 -19.01 6.07
C ALA A 193 10.06 -19.44 5.18
N ASP A 194 8.81 -19.19 5.59
CA ASP A 194 7.62 -19.50 4.81
C ASP A 194 7.53 -18.72 3.49
N TRP A 195 8.29 -17.65 3.35
CA TRP A 195 8.44 -16.93 2.07
C TRP A 195 8.91 -17.86 0.95
N GLU A 196 9.78 -18.83 1.26
CA GLU A 196 10.28 -19.78 0.26
C GLU A 196 9.15 -20.67 -0.31
N LYS A 197 8.09 -20.90 0.46
CA LYS A 197 6.98 -21.80 0.07
C LYS A 197 6.02 -21.17 -0.94
N MET A 198 5.89 -19.84 -0.95
CA MET A 198 4.92 -19.14 -1.80
C MET A 198 5.54 -18.73 -3.14
N HIS A 199 4.73 -18.80 -4.20
CA HIS A 199 5.12 -18.46 -5.57
C HIS A 199 4.04 -17.68 -6.30
N GLY A 200 4.44 -16.99 -7.37
CA GLY A 200 3.48 -16.42 -8.31
C GLY A 200 2.61 -17.52 -8.92
N GLY A 201 1.31 -17.28 -8.95
CA GLY A 201 0.33 -18.27 -9.40
C GLY A 201 -0.34 -19.05 -8.28
N ASP A 202 0.18 -19.03 -7.05
CA ASP A 202 -0.53 -19.54 -5.88
C ASP A 202 -1.82 -18.74 -5.65
N VAL A 203 -2.80 -19.37 -5.02
CA VAL A 203 -4.09 -18.77 -4.66
C VAL A 203 -4.29 -18.87 -3.17
N ILE A 204 -4.51 -17.77 -2.48
CA ILE A 204 -5.07 -17.80 -1.14
C ILE A 204 -6.57 -18.05 -1.28
N GLU A 205 -7.00 -19.29 -1.10
CA GLU A 205 -8.40 -19.70 -1.23
C GLU A 205 -9.29 -18.99 -0.21
N SER A 206 -8.76 -18.84 1.02
CA SER A 206 -9.41 -18.10 2.10
C SER A 206 -8.41 -17.62 3.14
N THR A 207 -8.77 -16.56 3.85
CA THR A 207 -8.12 -16.16 5.10
C THR A 207 -8.94 -16.67 6.30
N GLU A 208 -8.32 -16.76 7.48
CA GLU A 208 -9.00 -16.97 8.76
C GLU A 208 -8.45 -15.93 9.74
N GLY A 209 -9.33 -15.12 10.34
CA GLY A 209 -9.00 -14.07 11.28
C GLY A 209 -9.20 -12.66 10.78
N VAL A 210 -9.39 -12.44 9.47
CA VAL A 210 -9.71 -11.10 8.92
C VAL A 210 -11.10 -10.66 9.38
N ALA A 211 -12.07 -11.54 9.41
CA ALA A 211 -13.41 -11.23 9.92
C ALA A 211 -13.39 -10.82 11.39
N ASP A 212 -12.59 -11.46 12.22
CA ASP A 212 -12.41 -11.10 13.63
C ASP A 212 -11.68 -9.75 13.78
N LEU A 213 -10.63 -9.52 12.98
CA LEU A 213 -9.95 -8.24 12.91
C LEU A 213 -10.93 -7.10 12.61
N VAL A 214 -11.72 -7.24 11.55
CA VAL A 214 -12.69 -6.21 11.12
C VAL A 214 -13.81 -6.03 12.15
N ALA A 215 -14.23 -7.10 12.83
CA ALA A 215 -15.20 -7.03 13.92
C ALA A 215 -14.62 -6.42 15.22
N GLY A 216 -13.32 -6.11 15.24
CA GLY A 216 -12.65 -5.59 16.44
C GLY A 216 -12.54 -6.61 17.56
N ARG A 217 -12.67 -7.91 17.23
CA ARG A 217 -12.51 -9.00 18.18
C ARG A 217 -11.03 -9.29 18.38
N PRO A 218 -10.57 -9.57 19.60
CA PRO A 218 -9.20 -10.04 19.82
C PRO A 218 -8.98 -11.35 19.07
N GLY A 219 -7.88 -11.45 18.32
CA GLY A 219 -7.47 -12.70 17.69
C GLY A 219 -7.12 -13.79 18.74
N LYS A 220 -7.01 -15.03 18.29
CA LYS A 220 -6.70 -16.19 19.18
C LYS A 220 -5.44 -16.03 20.04
N ASN A 221 -4.55 -15.13 19.66
CA ASN A 221 -3.35 -14.77 20.43
C ASN A 221 -3.43 -13.29 20.83
N ASP A 222 -4.05 -13.04 21.96
CA ASP A 222 -4.27 -11.70 22.58
C ASP A 222 -2.94 -11.05 22.95
N THR A 223 -2.16 -10.63 21.94
CA THR A 223 -1.02 -9.76 22.17
C THR A 223 -1.44 -8.32 21.84
N PRO A 224 -1.05 -7.33 22.68
CA PRO A 224 -1.34 -5.92 22.42
C PRO A 224 -0.78 -5.40 21.08
N GLU A 225 0.05 -6.17 20.41
CA GLU A 225 0.87 -5.78 19.25
C GLU A 225 0.41 -6.39 17.91
N GLY A 226 -0.76 -7.00 17.84
CA GLY A 226 -1.28 -7.57 16.60
C GLY A 226 -1.86 -8.97 16.76
N GLY A 227 -2.55 -9.44 15.75
CA GLY A 227 -3.20 -10.77 15.71
C GLY A 227 -2.62 -11.65 14.61
N GLU A 228 -2.93 -12.94 14.73
CA GLU A 228 -2.59 -13.96 13.74
C GLU A 228 -3.70 -14.05 12.69
N ILE A 229 -3.30 -14.14 11.43
CA ILE A 229 -4.16 -14.43 10.28
C ILE A 229 -3.63 -15.70 9.63
N LEU A 230 -4.50 -16.69 9.40
CA LEU A 230 -4.14 -17.87 8.64
C LEU A 230 -4.49 -17.65 7.16
N LEU A 231 -3.58 -18.03 6.28
CA LEU A 231 -3.74 -17.98 4.84
C LEU A 231 -3.78 -19.42 4.33
N HIS A 232 -4.95 -19.88 3.87
CA HIS A 232 -5.13 -21.19 3.26
C HIS A 232 -4.76 -21.09 1.78
N VAL A 233 -3.62 -21.64 1.41
CA VAL A 233 -3.02 -21.49 0.09
C VAL A 233 -3.14 -22.75 -0.71
N ARG A 234 -3.47 -22.60 -2.01
CA ARG A 234 -3.47 -23.68 -3.00
C ARG A 234 -2.50 -23.32 -4.13
N ARG A 235 -1.63 -24.24 -4.47
CA ARG A 235 -0.74 -24.17 -5.63
C ARG A 235 -1.47 -24.50 -6.93
N PRO A 236 -0.90 -24.12 -8.08
CA PRO A 236 -1.47 -24.48 -9.40
C PRO A 236 -1.59 -26.00 -9.62
N ASP A 237 -0.75 -26.82 -9.00
CA ASP A 237 -0.80 -28.29 -9.06
C ASP A 237 -1.83 -28.92 -8.11
N GLY A 238 -2.50 -28.10 -7.29
CA GLY A 238 -3.52 -28.53 -6.34
C GLY A 238 -3.03 -28.81 -4.91
N GLU A 239 -1.71 -28.76 -4.66
CA GLU A 239 -1.17 -28.87 -3.29
C GLU A 239 -1.72 -27.72 -2.42
N LYS A 240 -2.11 -28.07 -1.18
CA LYS A 240 -2.65 -27.12 -0.19
C LYS A 240 -1.75 -27.03 1.03
N TYR A 241 -1.56 -25.82 1.53
CA TYR A 241 -0.82 -25.56 2.74
C TYR A 241 -1.34 -24.31 3.45
N VAL A 242 -0.90 -24.10 4.69
CA VAL A 242 -1.32 -22.93 5.48
C VAL A 242 -0.09 -22.10 5.83
N ILE A 243 -0.20 -20.79 5.63
CA ILE A 243 0.78 -19.80 6.07
C ILE A 243 0.20 -19.04 7.25
N LYS A 244 0.97 -18.95 8.33
CA LYS A 244 0.67 -18.07 9.45
C LYS A 244 1.25 -16.70 9.19
N ALA A 245 0.43 -15.68 9.30
CA ALA A 245 0.80 -14.30 9.12
C ALA A 245 0.37 -13.44 10.31
N LEU A 246 1.07 -12.35 10.54
CA LEU A 246 0.85 -11.45 11.65
C LEU A 246 0.49 -10.05 11.15
N HIS A 247 -0.46 -9.40 11.80
CA HIS A 247 -0.73 -7.98 11.58
C HIS A 247 -0.33 -7.14 12.79
N THR A 248 -0.09 -5.86 12.56
CA THR A 248 0.25 -4.87 13.60
C THR A 248 -0.76 -3.71 13.61
N MET A 249 -2.04 -4.02 13.36
CA MET A 249 -3.10 -3.01 13.30
C MET A 249 -3.49 -2.57 14.72
N SER A 250 -3.45 -1.26 14.99
CA SER A 250 -4.08 -0.67 16.16
C SER A 250 -5.61 -0.56 15.97
N LYS A 251 -6.34 -0.25 17.05
CA LYS A 251 -7.81 -0.05 16.98
C LYS A 251 -8.20 0.99 15.92
N ASP A 252 -7.51 2.12 15.87
CA ASP A 252 -7.78 3.17 14.88
C ASP A 252 -7.48 2.70 13.46
N GLN A 253 -6.40 1.92 13.29
CA GLN A 253 -6.02 1.37 11.99
C GLN A 253 -7.00 0.29 11.51
N VAL A 254 -7.60 -0.49 12.41
CA VAL A 254 -8.70 -1.40 12.10
C VAL A 254 -9.91 -0.62 11.59
N GLU A 255 -10.23 0.52 12.21
CA GLU A 255 -11.34 1.37 11.72
C GLU A 255 -11.02 1.94 10.32
N TRP A 256 -9.78 2.38 10.04
CA TRP A 256 -9.38 2.78 8.69
C TRP A 256 -9.57 1.65 7.67
N PHE A 257 -9.15 0.45 8.05
CA PHE A 257 -9.29 -0.71 7.19
C PHE A 257 -10.74 -1.05 6.91
N ARG A 258 -11.59 -1.04 7.93
CA ARG A 258 -13.03 -1.28 7.82
C ARG A 258 -13.74 -0.23 6.95
N LYS A 259 -13.39 1.04 7.10
CA LYS A 259 -13.93 2.14 6.28
C LYS A 259 -13.31 2.22 4.89
N GLY A 260 -12.26 1.44 4.61
CA GLY A 260 -11.56 1.36 3.33
C GLY A 260 -10.38 2.34 3.17
N SER A 261 -10.26 3.33 4.05
CA SER A 261 -9.10 4.22 4.17
C SER A 261 -9.20 5.09 5.43
N ALA A 262 -8.06 5.67 5.85
CA ALA A 262 -8.04 6.67 6.91
C ALA A 262 -8.84 7.92 6.54
N LEU A 263 -8.84 8.31 5.26
CA LEU A 263 -9.62 9.45 4.78
C LEU A 263 -11.13 9.18 4.90
N ASN A 264 -11.58 7.98 4.55
CA ASN A 264 -12.98 7.59 4.71
C ASN A 264 -13.39 7.60 6.20
N ALA A 265 -12.51 7.09 7.09
CA ALA A 265 -12.77 7.11 8.53
C ALA A 265 -12.86 8.53 9.10
N ALA A 266 -12.11 9.49 8.55
CA ALA A 266 -12.15 10.89 8.96
C ALA A 266 -13.41 11.64 8.47
N ARG A 267 -14.09 11.12 7.46
CA ARG A 267 -15.36 11.71 6.95
C ARG A 267 -16.60 11.33 7.78
N GLY A 268 -16.48 10.34 8.67
CA GLY A 268 -17.57 9.76 9.46
C GLY A 268 -18.22 8.63 8.71
#